data_6b17ef306db7132d47dfee50d5f6678f
#
_entry.id   6b17ef306db7132d47dfee50d5f6678f
#
_cell.length_a   1.000
_cell.length_b   1.000
_cell.length_c   1.000
_cell.angle_alpha   90.00
_cell.angle_beta   90.00
_cell.angle_gamma   90.00
#
_symmetry.space_group_name_H-M   'P 1'
#
loop_
_entity.id
_entity.type
_entity.pdbx_description
1 polymer ?
#
loop_
_entity_poly.entity_id
_entity_poly.type
_entity_poly.pdbx_seq_one_letter_code
_entity_poly.pdbx_strand_id
1 'polypeptide(L)'
;MLNQFSRTELIYGRDAMEMLKDARVAVFGIGGVGGYTVEALARSGVGSLDLIDDDKVCLTNINRQIYATRKTVGQYKVDVAAEHIKDINPDAVVRTYKTFYTPETADQFDFKHYDYIVDAIDTVTGKIALVMNAKAAKTPIICSMGAGNKVDPTAFEVTDLYKTSVCPLAKVMRNELKKRGVRKLKVVYSKELPITPVDDMAISCRTHCICPPGTARKCTQRRQVPGSNAFVPSVVGLIIAGEVIKDLTGFKGRGIGA
;
A
#
# COMPACT_ATOMS: atom_id res chain seq x y z
N MET A 1 -11.76 -26.74 13.51
CA MET A 1 -11.20 -26.23 14.80
C MET A 1 -11.20 -24.71 14.71
N LEU A 2 -11.58 -23.98 15.78
CA LEU A 2 -11.54 -22.51 15.75
C LEU A 2 -10.09 -22.02 15.68
N ASN A 3 -9.84 -20.96 14.86
CA ASN A 3 -8.56 -20.29 14.71
C ASN A 3 -8.76 -18.78 14.57
N GLN A 4 -7.69 -18.02 14.40
CA GLN A 4 -7.70 -16.55 14.27
C GLN A 4 -8.52 -16.04 13.07
N PHE A 5 -8.78 -16.89 12.07
CA PHE A 5 -9.51 -16.52 10.85
C PHE A 5 -10.97 -17.01 10.84
N SER A 6 -11.44 -17.69 11.89
CA SER A 6 -12.78 -18.29 11.92
C SER A 6 -13.91 -17.31 11.62
N ARG A 7 -13.80 -16.06 12.06
CA ARG A 7 -14.79 -15.02 11.73
C ARG A 7 -14.73 -14.55 10.29
N THR A 8 -13.55 -14.53 9.69
CA THR A 8 -13.35 -14.24 8.27
C THR A 8 -13.95 -15.35 7.42
N GLU A 9 -13.75 -16.61 7.82
CA GLU A 9 -14.31 -17.79 7.15
C GLU A 9 -15.86 -17.77 7.14
N LEU A 10 -16.51 -17.25 8.18
CA LEU A 10 -17.98 -17.10 8.19
C LEU A 10 -18.49 -16.15 7.11
N ILE A 11 -17.68 -15.18 6.66
CA ILE A 11 -18.02 -14.25 5.59
C ILE A 11 -17.70 -14.83 4.22
N TYR A 12 -16.47 -15.29 4.04
CA TYR A 12 -15.96 -15.68 2.71
C TYR A 12 -16.16 -17.16 2.39
N GLY A 13 -16.25 -18.02 3.40
CA GLY A 13 -16.35 -19.48 3.27
C GLY A 13 -14.97 -20.13 3.20
N ARG A 14 -14.97 -21.46 3.36
CA ARG A 14 -13.74 -22.27 3.46
C ARG A 14 -12.88 -22.19 2.20
N ASP A 15 -13.48 -22.32 1.02
CA ASP A 15 -12.76 -22.33 -0.26
C ASP A 15 -12.00 -21.01 -0.47
N ALA A 16 -12.62 -19.87 -0.13
CA ALA A 16 -11.97 -18.58 -0.19
C ALA A 16 -10.80 -18.48 0.81
N MET A 17 -10.92 -19.06 2.01
CA MET A 17 -9.83 -19.08 2.98
C MET A 17 -8.64 -19.91 2.51
N GLU A 18 -8.86 -21.04 1.83
CA GLU A 18 -7.79 -21.82 1.21
C GLU A 18 -7.11 -21.02 0.07
N MET A 19 -7.89 -20.33 -0.80
CA MET A 19 -7.34 -19.45 -1.83
C MET A 19 -6.45 -18.36 -1.23
N LEU A 20 -6.86 -17.73 -0.12
CA LEU A 20 -6.07 -16.69 0.55
C LEU A 20 -4.80 -17.26 1.18
N LYS A 21 -4.88 -18.45 1.77
CA LYS A 21 -3.75 -19.14 2.38
C LYS A 21 -2.66 -19.48 1.35
N ASP A 22 -3.05 -19.82 0.13
CA ASP A 22 -2.12 -20.15 -0.95
C ASP A 22 -1.63 -18.91 -1.70
N ALA A 23 -2.32 -17.77 -1.55
CA ALA A 23 -2.00 -16.54 -2.29
C ALA A 23 -0.70 -15.88 -1.84
N ARG A 24 0.04 -15.36 -2.82
CA ARG A 24 1.25 -14.54 -2.63
C ARG A 24 1.02 -13.11 -3.12
N VAL A 25 1.03 -12.15 -2.19
CA VAL A 25 0.81 -10.73 -2.47
C VAL A 25 2.08 -9.93 -2.24
N ALA A 26 2.48 -9.14 -3.24
CA ALA A 26 3.58 -8.18 -3.09
C ALA A 26 3.03 -6.79 -2.78
N VAL A 27 3.55 -6.16 -1.72
CA VAL A 27 3.18 -4.80 -1.32
C VAL A 27 4.39 -3.88 -1.44
N PHE A 28 4.33 -2.98 -2.39
CA PHE A 28 5.36 -1.98 -2.65
C PHE A 28 5.03 -0.69 -1.89
N GLY A 29 5.88 -0.33 -0.93
CA GLY A 29 5.71 0.80 -0.01
C GLY A 29 4.97 0.40 1.28
N ILE A 30 5.70 0.35 2.41
CA ILE A 30 5.18 -0.02 3.74
C ILE A 30 5.04 1.25 4.60
N GLY A 31 4.36 2.23 4.03
CA GLY A 31 4.04 3.51 4.65
C GLY A 31 2.66 3.55 5.31
N GLY A 32 2.03 4.74 5.29
CA GLY A 32 0.69 4.94 5.89
C GLY A 32 -0.43 4.18 5.18
N VAL A 33 -0.31 3.93 3.88
CA VAL A 33 -1.27 3.12 3.10
C VAL A 33 -0.87 1.65 3.14
N GLY A 34 0.35 1.33 2.65
CA GLY A 34 0.79 -0.06 2.53
C GLY A 34 0.88 -0.80 3.86
N GLY A 35 1.24 -0.12 4.96
CA GLY A 35 1.25 -0.74 6.29
C GLY A 35 -0.12 -1.27 6.71
N TYR A 36 -1.19 -0.48 6.54
CA TYR A 36 -2.55 -0.93 6.83
C TYR A 36 -3.07 -1.95 5.81
N THR A 37 -2.60 -1.91 4.56
CA THR A 37 -2.90 -2.98 3.59
C THR A 37 -2.30 -4.30 4.05
N VAL A 38 -1.03 -4.32 4.43
CA VAL A 38 -0.33 -5.51 4.92
C VAL A 38 -1.00 -6.06 6.18
N GLU A 39 -1.34 -5.19 7.13
CA GLU A 39 -2.06 -5.54 8.36
C GLU A 39 -3.37 -6.29 8.06
N ALA A 40 -4.18 -5.71 7.17
CA ALA A 40 -5.48 -6.30 6.82
C ALA A 40 -5.33 -7.62 6.05
N LEU A 41 -4.36 -7.73 5.14
CA LEU A 41 -4.08 -8.97 4.40
C LEU A 41 -3.63 -10.09 5.34
N ALA A 42 -2.72 -9.80 6.28
CA ALA A 42 -2.26 -10.76 7.28
C ALA A 42 -3.41 -11.26 8.17
N ARG A 43 -4.26 -10.34 8.65
CA ARG A 43 -5.47 -10.67 9.46
C ARG A 43 -6.56 -11.37 8.69
N SER A 44 -6.51 -11.35 7.37
CA SER A 44 -7.46 -12.05 6.50
C SER A 44 -6.97 -13.43 6.05
N GLY A 45 -5.77 -13.85 6.44
CA GLY A 45 -5.24 -15.18 6.18
C GLY A 45 -4.46 -15.30 4.87
N VAL A 46 -3.99 -14.21 4.27
CA VAL A 46 -3.06 -14.29 3.12
C VAL A 46 -1.78 -15.00 3.56
N GLY A 47 -1.44 -16.09 2.85
CA GLY A 47 -0.37 -16.99 3.28
C GLY A 47 1.02 -16.56 2.90
N SER A 48 1.20 -15.66 1.93
CA SER A 48 2.53 -15.18 1.53
C SER A 48 2.53 -13.69 1.23
N LEU A 49 3.41 -12.93 1.88
CA LEU A 49 3.53 -11.49 1.76
C LEU A 49 4.99 -11.11 1.43
N ASP A 50 5.17 -10.42 0.32
CA ASP A 50 6.45 -9.80 -0.03
C ASP A 50 6.34 -8.30 0.28
N LEU A 51 7.20 -7.81 1.18
CA LEU A 51 7.19 -6.44 1.68
C LEU A 51 8.38 -5.65 1.12
N ILE A 52 8.11 -4.61 0.35
CA ILE A 52 9.14 -3.86 -0.36
C ILE A 52 9.13 -2.39 0.10
N ASP A 53 10.16 -1.96 0.83
CA ASP A 53 10.37 -0.58 1.29
C ASP A 53 11.82 -0.42 1.77
N ASP A 54 12.54 0.62 1.35
CA ASP A 54 13.92 0.89 1.76
C ASP A 54 14.02 1.79 2.99
N ASP A 55 12.90 2.36 3.44
CA ASP A 55 12.89 3.34 4.52
C ASP A 55 13.00 2.69 5.91
N LYS A 56 13.61 3.43 6.81
CA LYS A 56 13.51 3.21 8.25
C LYS A 56 12.33 3.97 8.84
N VAL A 57 11.80 3.48 9.95
CA VAL A 57 10.78 4.18 10.73
C VAL A 57 11.34 5.50 11.24
N CYS A 58 10.68 6.61 10.91
CA CYS A 58 11.00 7.95 11.38
C CYS A 58 9.99 8.39 12.46
N LEU A 59 10.40 9.25 13.38
CA LEU A 59 9.53 9.78 14.42
C LEU A 59 8.26 10.42 13.85
N THR A 60 8.37 11.14 12.72
CA THR A 60 7.21 11.76 12.03
C THR A 60 6.28 10.77 11.33
N ASN A 61 6.61 9.48 11.32
CA ASN A 61 5.72 8.44 10.79
C ASN A 61 4.67 7.98 11.82
N ILE A 62 4.93 8.18 13.11
CA ILE A 62 4.10 7.69 14.22
C ILE A 62 2.64 8.18 14.09
N ASN A 63 2.42 9.35 13.52
CA ASN A 63 1.08 9.91 13.38
C ASN A 63 0.16 9.13 12.43
N ARG A 64 0.71 8.22 11.57
CA ARG A 64 -0.09 7.57 10.51
C ARG A 64 0.34 6.19 10.05
N GLN A 65 1.52 5.71 10.45
CA GLN A 65 2.03 4.39 10.03
C GLN A 65 1.88 3.40 11.18
N ILE A 66 1.18 2.30 10.96
CA ILE A 66 0.81 1.33 12.01
C ILE A 66 2.04 0.70 12.68
N TYR A 67 3.11 0.47 11.92
CA TYR A 67 4.36 -0.11 12.44
C TYR A 67 5.29 0.91 13.11
N ALA A 68 4.95 2.21 13.02
CA ALA A 68 5.75 3.27 13.59
C ALA A 68 5.36 3.56 15.04
N THR A 69 6.23 3.21 15.97
CA THR A 69 6.12 3.50 17.39
C THR A 69 7.44 4.09 17.89
N ARG A 70 7.47 4.64 19.11
CA ARG A 70 8.73 5.10 19.70
C ARG A 70 9.79 3.99 19.82
N LYS A 71 9.37 2.73 19.99
CA LYS A 71 10.26 1.55 20.09
C LYS A 71 10.86 1.14 18.75
N THR A 72 10.17 1.44 17.64
CA THR A 72 10.57 0.98 16.30
C THR A 72 11.30 2.04 15.48
N VAL A 73 11.39 3.30 15.97
CA VAL A 73 12.16 4.37 15.31
C VAL A 73 13.60 3.92 15.06
N GLY A 74 14.05 4.07 13.79
CA GLY A 74 15.39 3.65 13.35
C GLY A 74 15.48 2.25 12.76
N GLN A 75 14.49 1.40 12.97
CA GLN A 75 14.41 0.06 12.35
C GLN A 75 13.86 0.14 10.93
N TYR A 76 14.16 -0.83 10.08
CA TYR A 76 13.57 -0.91 8.75
C TYR A 76 12.08 -1.22 8.85
N LYS A 77 11.26 -0.51 8.08
CA LYS A 77 9.79 -0.70 8.09
C LYS A 77 9.38 -2.13 7.76
N VAL A 78 10.05 -2.73 6.78
CA VAL A 78 9.76 -4.10 6.35
C VAL A 78 10.08 -5.14 7.43
N ASP A 79 11.15 -4.95 8.22
CA ASP A 79 11.51 -5.85 9.30
C ASP A 79 10.49 -5.77 10.45
N VAL A 80 10.11 -4.55 10.85
CA VAL A 80 9.09 -4.33 11.89
C VAL A 80 7.74 -4.91 11.47
N ALA A 81 7.36 -4.73 10.20
CA ALA A 81 6.14 -5.30 9.65
C ALA A 81 6.18 -6.83 9.66
N ALA A 82 7.29 -7.43 9.26
CA ALA A 82 7.44 -8.89 9.23
C ALA A 82 7.35 -9.52 10.63
N GLU A 83 7.97 -8.89 11.64
CA GLU A 83 7.88 -9.32 13.04
C GLU A 83 6.43 -9.24 13.54
N HIS A 84 5.76 -8.12 13.27
CA HIS A 84 4.36 -7.92 13.65
C HIS A 84 3.40 -8.93 12.99
N ILE A 85 3.64 -9.26 11.70
CA ILE A 85 2.80 -10.25 10.98
C ILE A 85 2.91 -11.63 11.63
N LYS A 86 4.09 -12.04 12.12
CA LYS A 86 4.27 -13.33 12.77
C LYS A 86 3.45 -13.49 14.05
N ASP A 87 3.18 -12.38 14.75
CA ASP A 87 2.30 -12.39 15.93
C ASP A 87 0.82 -12.55 15.56
N ILE A 88 0.45 -12.20 14.31
CA ILE A 88 -0.92 -12.31 13.79
C ILE A 88 -1.14 -13.66 13.10
N ASN A 89 -0.23 -14.00 12.21
CA ASN A 89 -0.28 -15.20 11.37
C ASN A 89 1.12 -15.86 11.34
N PRO A 90 1.44 -16.71 12.31
CA PRO A 90 2.75 -17.35 12.41
C PRO A 90 3.09 -18.26 11.21
N ASP A 91 2.06 -18.77 10.51
CA ASP A 91 2.22 -19.63 9.34
C ASP A 91 2.49 -18.84 8.04
N ALA A 92 2.31 -17.51 8.05
CA ALA A 92 2.55 -16.70 6.88
C ALA A 92 4.04 -16.67 6.49
N VAL A 93 4.29 -16.83 5.20
CA VAL A 93 5.62 -16.66 4.62
C VAL A 93 5.84 -15.18 4.31
N VAL A 94 6.66 -14.50 5.09
CA VAL A 94 6.96 -13.07 4.90
C VAL A 94 8.38 -12.91 4.37
N ARG A 95 8.51 -12.24 3.22
CA ARG A 95 9.79 -11.87 2.61
C ARG A 95 9.96 -10.37 2.63
N THR A 96 11.10 -9.90 3.09
CA THR A 96 11.41 -8.46 3.23
C THR A 96 12.47 -8.03 2.22
N TYR A 97 12.21 -6.92 1.54
CA TYR A 97 13.13 -6.32 0.58
C TYR A 97 13.39 -4.86 0.99
N LYS A 98 14.61 -4.58 1.45
CA LYS A 98 15.06 -3.23 1.82
C LYS A 98 15.50 -2.48 0.56
N THR A 99 14.57 -2.37 -0.39
CA THR A 99 14.84 -1.89 -1.74
C THR A 99 13.91 -0.73 -2.08
N PHE A 100 14.50 0.35 -2.58
CA PHE A 100 13.75 1.41 -3.24
C PHE A 100 13.38 0.95 -4.64
N TYR A 101 12.08 0.81 -4.90
CA TYR A 101 11.63 0.34 -6.20
C TYR A 101 11.73 1.42 -7.27
N THR A 102 12.54 1.15 -8.30
CA THR A 102 12.75 1.95 -9.51
C THR A 102 12.82 1.03 -10.73
N PRO A 103 12.83 1.58 -11.96
CA PRO A 103 13.10 0.76 -13.15
C PRO A 103 14.39 -0.07 -13.05
N GLU A 104 15.44 0.50 -12.44
CA GLU A 104 16.76 -0.11 -12.32
C GLU A 104 16.81 -1.26 -11.30
N THR A 105 15.90 -1.28 -10.34
CA THR A 105 15.81 -2.33 -9.31
C THR A 105 14.71 -3.35 -9.60
N ALA A 106 13.96 -3.16 -10.69
CA ALA A 106 12.80 -3.98 -11.02
C ALA A 106 13.15 -5.47 -11.26
N ASP A 107 14.36 -5.75 -11.75
CA ASP A 107 14.85 -7.11 -12.04
C ASP A 107 15.01 -7.99 -10.79
N GLN A 108 14.98 -7.37 -9.59
CA GLN A 108 15.00 -8.11 -8.33
C GLN A 108 13.68 -8.85 -8.07
N PHE A 109 12.62 -8.58 -8.84
CA PHE A 109 11.27 -9.07 -8.60
C PHE A 109 10.74 -9.84 -9.81
N ASP A 110 10.38 -11.10 -9.61
CA ASP A 110 9.66 -11.86 -10.64
C ASP A 110 8.14 -11.66 -10.46
N PHE A 111 7.61 -10.75 -11.24
CA PHE A 111 6.20 -10.35 -11.19
C PHE A 111 5.22 -11.49 -11.51
N LYS A 112 5.66 -12.53 -12.20
CA LYS A 112 4.83 -13.70 -12.54
C LYS A 112 4.54 -14.60 -11.33
N HIS A 113 5.39 -14.52 -10.30
CA HIS A 113 5.23 -15.30 -9.08
C HIS A 113 4.26 -14.69 -8.06
N TYR A 114 3.69 -13.52 -8.35
CA TYR A 114 2.71 -12.90 -7.48
C TYR A 114 1.29 -13.12 -8.01
N ASP A 115 0.38 -13.48 -7.13
CA ASP A 115 -1.05 -13.55 -7.43
C ASP A 115 -1.69 -12.15 -7.46
N TYR A 116 -1.08 -11.21 -6.72
CA TYR A 116 -1.53 -9.82 -6.69
C TYR A 116 -0.40 -8.86 -6.31
N ILE A 117 -0.47 -7.64 -6.85
CA ILE A 117 0.47 -6.56 -6.55
C ILE A 117 -0.28 -5.35 -6.01
N VAL A 118 0.22 -4.80 -4.91
CA VAL A 118 -0.24 -3.54 -4.33
C VAL A 118 0.81 -2.46 -4.52
N ASP A 119 0.43 -1.40 -5.20
CA ASP A 119 1.24 -0.19 -5.36
C ASP A 119 0.83 0.87 -4.33
N ALA A 120 1.61 1.02 -3.27
CA ALA A 120 1.48 2.04 -2.25
C ALA A 120 2.72 2.96 -2.15
N ILE A 121 3.57 2.99 -3.18
CA ILE A 121 4.73 3.90 -3.24
C ILE A 121 4.30 5.33 -3.61
N ASP A 122 5.16 6.31 -3.36
CA ASP A 122 4.85 7.74 -3.55
C ASP A 122 5.55 8.38 -4.76
N THR A 123 6.38 7.62 -5.50
CA THR A 123 7.13 8.12 -6.65
C THR A 123 6.45 7.78 -7.97
N VAL A 124 6.24 8.79 -8.82
CA VAL A 124 5.59 8.62 -10.12
C VAL A 124 6.34 7.64 -11.02
N THR A 125 7.68 7.76 -11.10
CA THR A 125 8.51 6.90 -11.94
C THR A 125 8.40 5.43 -11.50
N GLY A 126 8.50 5.17 -10.19
CA GLY A 126 8.33 3.83 -9.65
C GLY A 126 6.94 3.26 -9.90
N LYS A 127 5.88 4.06 -9.67
CA LYS A 127 4.49 3.65 -9.97
C LYS A 127 4.29 3.24 -11.43
N ILE A 128 4.83 4.04 -12.36
CA ILE A 128 4.73 3.75 -13.80
C ILE A 128 5.43 2.42 -14.11
N ALA A 129 6.67 2.24 -13.64
CA ALA A 129 7.44 1.02 -13.85
C ALA A 129 6.71 -0.21 -13.26
N LEU A 130 6.17 -0.07 -12.04
CA LEU A 130 5.44 -1.14 -11.36
C LEU A 130 4.21 -1.58 -12.15
N VAL A 131 3.42 -0.62 -12.64
CA VAL A 131 2.25 -0.90 -13.49
C VAL A 131 2.66 -1.56 -14.80
N MET A 132 3.73 -1.10 -15.46
CA MET A 132 4.20 -1.67 -16.72
C MET A 132 4.67 -3.11 -16.53
N ASN A 133 5.45 -3.39 -15.48
CA ASN A 133 5.94 -4.73 -15.18
C ASN A 133 4.82 -5.69 -14.79
N ALA A 134 3.87 -5.25 -13.96
CA ALA A 134 2.68 -6.03 -13.62
C ALA A 134 1.85 -6.38 -14.87
N LYS A 135 1.66 -5.41 -15.79
CA LYS A 135 0.94 -5.64 -17.05
C LYS A 135 1.69 -6.60 -17.97
N ALA A 136 3.01 -6.49 -18.09
CA ALA A 136 3.83 -7.41 -18.88
C ALA A 136 3.75 -8.85 -18.34
N ALA A 137 3.75 -9.00 -17.02
CA ALA A 137 3.59 -10.29 -16.33
C ALA A 137 2.14 -10.80 -16.34
N LYS A 138 1.15 -9.97 -16.70
CA LYS A 138 -0.29 -10.24 -16.56
C LYS A 138 -0.75 -10.44 -15.12
N THR A 139 0.00 -9.94 -14.15
CA THR A 139 -0.33 -10.01 -12.74
C THR A 139 -1.30 -8.88 -12.36
N PRO A 140 -2.39 -9.17 -11.64
CA PRO A 140 -3.31 -8.15 -11.14
C PRO A 140 -2.59 -7.12 -10.28
N ILE A 141 -2.97 -5.86 -10.44
CA ILE A 141 -2.40 -4.75 -9.66
C ILE A 141 -3.49 -3.74 -9.28
N ILE A 142 -3.42 -3.24 -8.05
CA ILE A 142 -4.17 -2.08 -7.56
C ILE A 142 -3.22 -0.98 -7.08
N CYS A 143 -3.52 0.27 -7.44
CA CYS A 143 -2.66 1.39 -7.08
C CYS A 143 -3.38 2.37 -6.15
N SER A 144 -2.71 2.77 -5.07
CA SER A 144 -3.10 3.93 -4.29
C SER A 144 -2.77 5.21 -5.03
N MET A 145 -3.73 6.11 -5.13
CA MET A 145 -3.47 7.48 -5.58
C MET A 145 -3.13 8.37 -4.38
N GLY A 146 -3.15 9.70 -4.54
CA GLY A 146 -2.73 10.62 -3.49
C GLY A 146 -3.62 10.57 -2.24
N ALA A 147 -3.04 10.19 -1.10
CA ALA A 147 -3.68 10.17 0.22
C ALA A 147 -3.20 11.31 1.15
N GLY A 148 -2.23 12.12 0.73
CA GLY A 148 -1.78 13.29 1.48
C GLY A 148 -2.65 14.52 1.30
N ASN A 149 -2.59 15.46 2.26
CA ASN A 149 -3.33 16.72 2.24
C ASN A 149 -4.85 16.54 2.16
N LYS A 150 -5.38 15.57 2.91
CA LYS A 150 -6.78 15.19 2.95
C LYS A 150 -7.24 14.91 4.37
N VAL A 151 -8.52 15.12 4.62
CA VAL A 151 -9.15 14.92 5.93
C VAL A 151 -10.42 14.09 5.89
N ASP A 152 -11.00 13.87 4.71
CA ASP A 152 -12.20 13.06 4.55
C ASP A 152 -11.85 11.64 4.05
N PRO A 153 -11.82 10.63 4.94
CA PRO A 153 -11.57 9.26 4.54
C PRO A 153 -12.75 8.63 3.77
N THR A 154 -13.97 9.22 3.86
CA THR A 154 -15.16 8.70 3.20
C THR A 154 -15.25 9.09 1.72
N ALA A 155 -14.44 10.07 1.29
CA ALA A 155 -14.36 10.52 -0.10
C ALA A 155 -13.53 9.58 -1.00
N PHE A 156 -12.98 8.48 -0.45
CA PHE A 156 -12.23 7.51 -1.24
C PHE A 156 -13.13 6.50 -1.92
N GLU A 157 -12.80 6.18 -3.18
CA GLU A 157 -13.49 5.15 -3.95
C GLU A 157 -12.52 4.31 -4.76
N VAL A 158 -12.98 3.09 -5.10
CA VAL A 158 -12.30 2.18 -6.02
C VAL A 158 -12.85 2.40 -7.41
N THR A 159 -11.98 2.67 -8.39
CA THR A 159 -12.41 2.89 -9.76
C THR A 159 -11.31 2.57 -10.77
N ASP A 160 -11.60 2.72 -12.05
CA ASP A 160 -10.58 2.75 -13.09
C ASP A 160 -9.87 4.11 -13.12
N LEU A 161 -8.54 4.10 -13.30
CA LEU A 161 -7.71 5.31 -13.34
C LEU A 161 -8.28 6.37 -14.31
N TYR A 162 -8.84 5.95 -15.44
CA TYR A 162 -9.37 6.86 -16.47
C TYR A 162 -10.73 7.49 -16.11
N LYS A 163 -11.37 7.00 -15.04
CA LYS A 163 -12.59 7.59 -14.47
C LYS A 163 -12.33 8.51 -13.27
N THR A 164 -11.06 8.67 -12.86
CA THR A 164 -10.70 9.52 -11.72
C THR A 164 -10.81 11.02 -12.07
N SER A 165 -11.06 11.83 -11.06
CA SER A 165 -11.13 13.31 -11.13
C SER A 165 -10.23 13.94 -10.06
N VAL A 166 -10.15 15.24 -10.00
CA VAL A 166 -9.53 16.14 -9.00
C VAL A 166 -8.14 15.76 -8.44
N CYS A 167 -7.75 14.49 -8.42
CA CYS A 167 -6.49 14.04 -7.85
C CYS A 167 -5.29 14.35 -8.78
N PRO A 168 -4.32 15.19 -8.36
CA PRO A 168 -3.16 15.56 -9.18
C PRO A 168 -2.30 14.36 -9.58
N LEU A 169 -2.06 13.41 -8.65
CA LEU A 169 -1.29 12.21 -8.93
C LEU A 169 -1.99 11.33 -9.98
N ALA A 170 -3.30 11.14 -9.85
CA ALA A 170 -4.07 10.37 -10.85
C ALA A 170 -4.03 11.03 -12.23
N LYS A 171 -4.04 12.37 -12.33
CA LYS A 171 -3.90 13.10 -13.58
C LYS A 171 -2.54 12.79 -14.26
N VAL A 172 -1.46 12.83 -13.51
CA VAL A 172 -0.12 12.49 -14.03
C VAL A 172 -0.08 11.04 -14.50
N MET A 173 -0.56 10.09 -13.66
CA MET A 173 -0.58 8.66 -13.99
C MET A 173 -1.42 8.37 -15.25
N ARG A 174 -2.60 9.00 -15.40
CA ARG A 174 -3.42 8.87 -16.64
C ARG A 174 -2.64 9.27 -17.88
N ASN A 175 -1.99 10.42 -17.83
CA ASN A 175 -1.26 10.94 -18.97
C ASN A 175 -0.09 10.03 -19.36
N GLU A 176 0.70 9.62 -18.38
CA GLU A 176 1.90 8.80 -18.61
C GLU A 176 1.58 7.37 -19.03
N LEU A 177 0.57 6.75 -18.41
CA LEU A 177 0.17 5.37 -18.72
C LEU A 177 -0.61 5.27 -20.04
N LYS A 178 -1.36 6.32 -20.42
CA LYS A 178 -2.01 6.39 -21.74
C LYS A 178 -0.98 6.35 -22.88
N LYS A 179 0.13 7.11 -22.76
CA LYS A 179 1.24 7.10 -23.74
C LYS A 179 1.88 5.71 -23.88
N ARG A 180 1.80 4.89 -22.83
CA ARG A 180 2.36 3.52 -22.76
C ARG A 180 1.35 2.42 -23.08
N GLY A 181 0.17 2.79 -23.60
CA GLY A 181 -0.86 1.84 -24.04
C GLY A 181 -1.65 1.16 -22.91
N VAL A 182 -1.51 1.60 -21.65
CA VAL A 182 -2.34 1.09 -20.55
C VAL A 182 -3.73 1.66 -20.66
N ARG A 183 -4.74 0.80 -20.85
CA ARG A 183 -6.14 1.22 -21.06
C ARG A 183 -7.03 1.07 -19.84
N LYS A 184 -6.59 0.31 -18.83
CA LYS A 184 -7.34 0.03 -17.61
C LYS A 184 -6.38 -0.20 -16.43
N LEU A 185 -6.67 0.43 -15.29
CA LEU A 185 -5.93 0.24 -14.05
C LEU A 185 -6.85 0.47 -12.86
N LYS A 186 -7.00 -0.52 -11.98
CA LYS A 186 -7.74 -0.39 -10.73
C LYS A 186 -6.97 0.52 -9.78
N VAL A 187 -7.64 1.54 -9.24
CA VAL A 187 -7.03 2.50 -8.31
C VAL A 187 -7.98 2.82 -7.17
N VAL A 188 -7.39 3.20 -6.03
CA VAL A 188 -8.10 3.86 -4.93
C VAL A 188 -7.70 5.33 -4.92
N TYR A 189 -8.68 6.23 -5.05
CA TYR A 189 -8.44 7.66 -5.09
C TYR A 189 -9.55 8.41 -4.33
N SER A 190 -9.29 9.65 -3.95
CA SER A 190 -10.27 10.51 -3.28
C SER A 190 -10.85 11.55 -4.22
N LYS A 191 -12.14 11.82 -4.09
CA LYS A 191 -12.85 12.96 -4.69
C LYS A 191 -12.64 14.28 -3.95
N GLU A 192 -12.01 14.24 -2.78
CA GLU A 192 -11.65 15.42 -2.03
C GLU A 192 -10.54 16.20 -2.73
N LEU A 193 -10.69 17.52 -2.86
CA LEU A 193 -9.61 18.40 -3.29
C LEU A 193 -8.51 18.43 -2.24
N PRO A 194 -7.22 18.31 -2.63
CA PRO A 194 -6.15 18.42 -1.65
C PRO A 194 -6.14 19.78 -0.96
N ILE A 195 -6.03 19.76 0.37
CA ILE A 195 -5.89 20.97 1.20
C ILE A 195 -4.48 21.54 0.97
N THR A 196 -4.37 22.86 0.91
CA THR A 196 -3.07 23.53 0.93
C THR A 196 -2.48 23.41 2.34
N PRO A 197 -1.33 22.73 2.51
CA PRO A 197 -0.69 22.64 3.82
C PRO A 197 -0.31 24.03 4.36
N VAL A 198 -0.29 24.16 5.69
CA VAL A 198 0.30 25.33 6.34
C VAL A 198 1.79 25.39 6.00
N ASP A 199 2.25 26.51 5.50
CA ASP A 199 3.66 26.73 5.20
C ASP A 199 4.37 27.27 6.45
N ASP A 200 4.70 26.36 7.37
CA ASP A 200 5.45 26.66 8.57
C ASP A 200 6.80 25.90 8.55
N MET A 201 7.85 26.67 8.35
CA MET A 201 9.22 26.14 8.26
C MET A 201 9.70 25.55 9.60
N ALA A 202 9.13 25.94 10.73
CA ALA A 202 9.53 25.47 12.06
C ALA A 202 9.09 24.01 12.32
N ILE A 203 7.97 23.57 11.70
CA ILE A 203 7.42 22.22 11.86
C ILE A 203 7.65 21.34 10.61
N SER A 204 8.32 21.85 9.59
CA SER A 204 8.54 21.13 8.34
C SER A 204 9.76 20.21 8.43
N CYS A 205 9.57 18.92 8.13
CA CYS A 205 10.70 17.99 7.94
C CYS A 205 11.65 18.41 6.80
N ARG A 206 11.24 19.36 5.97
CA ARG A 206 12.08 19.90 4.90
C ARG A 206 13.26 20.71 5.44
N THR A 207 13.03 21.45 6.52
CA THR A 207 14.03 22.31 7.17
C THR A 207 14.69 21.64 8.36
N HIS A 208 13.96 20.85 9.11
CA HIS A 208 14.40 20.17 10.32
C HIS A 208 14.21 18.66 10.18
N CYS A 209 15.09 18.01 9.39
CA CYS A 209 15.04 16.58 9.17
C CYS A 209 15.55 15.82 10.41
N ILE A 210 14.66 15.02 11.01
CA ILE A 210 14.94 14.11 12.12
C ILE A 210 14.93 12.63 11.68
N CYS A 211 15.24 12.38 10.40
CA CYS A 211 15.34 11.01 9.91
C CYS A 211 16.46 10.24 10.60
N PRO A 212 16.28 8.94 10.87
CA PRO A 212 17.31 8.11 11.48
C PRO A 212 18.63 8.11 10.68
N PRO A 213 19.78 7.91 11.33
CA PRO A 213 21.06 7.78 10.64
C PRO A 213 21.03 6.66 9.60
N GLY A 214 21.67 6.88 8.44
CA GLY A 214 21.72 5.92 7.34
C GLY A 214 20.43 5.84 6.51
N THR A 215 19.51 6.79 6.65
CA THR A 215 18.37 6.94 5.73
C THR A 215 18.88 7.42 4.38
N ALA A 216 18.69 6.63 3.33
CA ALA A 216 19.21 6.92 1.99
C ALA A 216 18.57 8.18 1.37
N ARG A 217 17.29 8.41 1.64
CA ARG A 217 16.53 9.55 1.10
C ARG A 217 16.00 10.44 2.22
N LYS A 218 16.47 11.68 2.27
CA LYS A 218 16.05 12.64 3.29
C LYS A 218 14.81 13.43 2.85
N CYS A 219 13.96 13.80 3.81
CA CYS A 219 12.80 14.66 3.56
C CYS A 219 13.18 16.02 2.95
N THR A 220 14.38 16.50 3.23
CA THR A 220 14.94 17.75 2.68
C THR A 220 15.09 17.73 1.16
N GLN A 221 15.18 16.56 0.54
CA GLN A 221 15.29 16.39 -0.92
C GLN A 221 13.93 16.40 -1.62
N ARG A 222 12.83 16.36 -0.89
CA ARG A 222 11.48 16.38 -1.45
C ARG A 222 11.07 17.81 -1.79
N ARG A 223 10.44 17.98 -2.96
CA ARG A 223 9.88 19.27 -3.38
C ARG A 223 8.83 19.79 -2.39
N GLN A 224 8.03 18.89 -1.84
CA GLN A 224 7.00 19.17 -0.84
C GLN A 224 6.82 17.95 0.06
N VAL A 225 6.64 18.17 1.37
CA VAL A 225 6.23 17.15 2.33
C VAL A 225 4.73 17.31 2.56
N PRO A 226 3.89 16.39 2.10
CA PRO A 226 2.45 16.52 2.27
C PRO A 226 2.04 16.35 3.74
N GLY A 227 1.04 17.11 4.16
CA GLY A 227 0.33 16.87 5.42
C GLY A 227 -0.36 15.50 5.41
N SER A 228 -0.49 14.89 6.58
CA SER A 228 -1.17 13.61 6.73
C SER A 228 -1.69 13.42 8.15
N ASN A 229 -2.66 12.54 8.32
CA ASN A 229 -3.28 12.15 9.59
C ASN A 229 -3.38 10.63 9.71
N ALA A 230 -3.88 10.15 10.85
CA ALA A 230 -3.93 8.73 11.16
C ALA A 230 -4.99 7.95 10.36
N PHE A 231 -6.09 8.59 9.99
CA PHE A 231 -7.29 7.91 9.48
C PHE A 231 -7.41 7.91 7.95
N VAL A 232 -6.87 8.89 7.23
CA VAL A 232 -6.98 8.94 5.77
C VAL A 232 -6.14 7.84 5.10
N PRO A 233 -4.82 7.75 5.29
CA PRO A 233 -4.05 6.71 4.63
C PRO A 233 -4.38 5.30 5.13
N SER A 234 -4.79 5.15 6.39
CA SER A 234 -5.21 3.87 6.95
C SER A 234 -6.46 3.33 6.26
N VAL A 235 -7.49 4.14 6.08
CA VAL A 235 -8.71 3.76 5.37
C VAL A 235 -8.41 3.37 3.92
N VAL A 236 -7.55 4.11 3.23
CA VAL A 236 -7.08 3.73 1.87
C VAL A 236 -6.45 2.34 1.87
N GLY A 237 -5.58 2.05 2.83
CA GLY A 237 -4.94 0.74 2.95
C GLY A 237 -5.94 -0.39 3.20
N LEU A 238 -6.94 -0.17 4.06
CA LEU A 238 -8.00 -1.13 4.34
C LEU A 238 -8.91 -1.37 3.12
N ILE A 239 -9.26 -0.32 2.36
CA ILE A 239 -10.01 -0.44 1.10
C ILE A 239 -9.22 -1.29 0.11
N ILE A 240 -7.92 -1.03 -0.08
CA ILE A 240 -7.05 -1.80 -0.98
C ILE A 240 -7.04 -3.27 -0.59
N ALA A 241 -6.83 -3.58 0.69
CA ALA A 241 -6.82 -4.97 1.16
C ALA A 241 -8.15 -5.68 0.88
N GLY A 242 -9.28 -5.02 1.14
CA GLY A 242 -10.60 -5.56 0.83
C GLY A 242 -10.79 -5.86 -0.66
N GLU A 243 -10.28 -5.01 -1.55
CA GLU A 243 -10.33 -5.24 -3.00
C GLU A 243 -9.41 -6.38 -3.43
N VAL A 244 -8.21 -6.49 -2.86
CA VAL A 244 -7.30 -7.62 -3.11
C VAL A 244 -7.95 -8.94 -2.72
N ILE A 245 -8.56 -9.01 -1.54
CA ILE A 245 -9.27 -10.21 -1.05
C ILE A 245 -10.43 -10.59 -1.99
N LYS A 246 -11.26 -9.63 -2.40
CA LYS A 246 -12.35 -9.86 -3.34
C LYS A 246 -11.86 -10.38 -4.69
N ASP A 247 -10.78 -9.80 -5.21
CA ASP A 247 -10.22 -10.21 -6.50
C ASP A 247 -9.61 -11.63 -6.43
N LEU A 248 -8.86 -11.95 -5.36
CA LEU A 248 -8.23 -13.25 -5.16
C LEU A 248 -9.28 -14.38 -4.97
N THR A 249 -10.34 -14.10 -4.23
CA THR A 249 -11.37 -15.10 -3.91
C THR A 249 -12.52 -15.16 -4.90
N GLY A 250 -12.63 -14.16 -5.80
CA GLY A 250 -13.79 -14.01 -6.68
C GLY A 250 -15.11 -13.71 -5.92
N PHE A 251 -15.03 -13.34 -4.64
CA PHE A 251 -16.18 -13.12 -3.79
C PHE A 251 -16.99 -11.89 -4.22
N LYS A 252 -18.25 -12.10 -4.58
CA LYS A 252 -19.19 -11.06 -5.03
C LYS A 252 -20.23 -10.66 -4.00
N GLY A 253 -20.11 -11.18 -2.77
CA GLY A 253 -21.14 -11.07 -1.72
C GLY A 253 -22.16 -12.20 -1.82
N ARG A 254 -22.76 -12.56 -0.67
CA ARG A 254 -23.94 -13.42 -0.61
C ARG A 254 -25.13 -12.51 -0.40
N GLY A 255 -26.15 -12.59 -1.26
CA GLY A 255 -27.41 -11.89 -1.04
C GLY A 255 -28.03 -12.32 0.28
N ILE A 256 -28.73 -11.41 0.97
CA ILE A 256 -29.59 -11.76 2.11
C ILE A 256 -30.72 -12.61 1.52
N GLY A 257 -30.74 -13.93 1.81
CA GLY A 257 -31.78 -14.86 1.36
C GLY A 257 -31.40 -15.80 0.21
N ALA A 258 -30.10 -16.05 -0.02
CA ALA A 258 -29.66 -17.15 -0.87
C ALA A 258 -29.32 -18.40 -0.05
#